data_2d435c75db354135fb818299030cdd21
#
_entry.id   2d435c75db354135fb818299030cdd21
#
_cell.length_a   1.000
_cell.length_b   1.000
_cell.length_c   1.000
_cell.angle_alpha   90.00
_cell.angle_beta   90.00
_cell.angle_gamma   90.00
#
_symmetry.space_group_name_H-M   'P 1'
#
loop_
_entity.id
_entity.type
_entity.pdbx_description
1 polymer ?
#
loop_
_entity_poly.entity_id
_entity_poly.type
_entity_poly.pdbx_seq_one_letter_code
_entity_poly.pdbx_strand_id
1 'polypeptide(L)'
;MFYSIPVNEKTAAYILSWRYPSPYDLYNDMGGEESLKEFLENPYFAVINEVDEIIGFYCIGYSAQVLNGYLFGVYEEGYLDIGLGMQPELIGKGYGASFLAFIFDSLEKEYKRVPLRLTVATFNQRAIHLYEKFGFKKRMMFDDMITTFQTMVKDASL
;
A
#
# COMPACT_ATOMS: atom_id res chain seq x y z
N MET A 1 -0.93 1.12 19.95
CA MET A 1 -0.71 2.37 19.20
C MET A 1 0.36 2.12 18.15
N PHE A 2 0.25 2.77 17.00
CA PHE A 2 1.19 2.61 15.90
C PHE A 2 2.01 3.86 15.68
N TYR A 3 3.22 3.67 15.16
CA TYR A 3 4.14 4.74 14.81
C TYR A 3 4.66 4.49 13.40
N SER A 4 4.97 5.56 12.68
CA SER A 4 5.53 5.49 11.33
C SER A 4 6.98 5.97 11.37
N ILE A 5 7.87 5.19 10.78
CA ILE A 5 9.29 5.56 10.64
C ILE A 5 9.73 5.34 9.20
N PRO A 6 10.60 6.21 8.66
CA PRO A 6 11.20 5.94 7.35
C PRO A 6 11.95 4.61 7.40
N VAL A 7 11.88 3.83 6.33
CA VAL A 7 12.62 2.56 6.29
C VAL A 7 14.13 2.82 6.24
N ASN A 8 14.86 1.91 6.86
CA ASN A 8 16.31 1.82 6.72
C ASN A 8 16.66 0.48 6.08
N GLU A 9 17.95 0.22 5.87
CA GLU A 9 18.38 -1.01 5.22
C GLU A 9 17.87 -2.26 5.92
N LYS A 10 17.91 -2.27 7.25
CA LYS A 10 17.47 -3.42 8.06
C LYS A 10 15.95 -3.64 7.95
N THR A 11 15.16 -2.61 8.11
CA THR A 11 13.69 -2.72 8.04
C THR A 11 13.23 -3.02 6.62
N ALA A 12 13.85 -2.41 5.62
CA ALA A 12 13.53 -2.69 4.22
C ALA A 12 13.83 -4.15 3.88
N ALA A 13 15.00 -4.67 4.28
CA ALA A 13 15.35 -6.06 4.03
C ALA A 13 14.37 -7.02 4.69
N TYR A 14 13.94 -6.72 5.91
CA TYR A 14 12.96 -7.52 6.63
C TYR A 14 11.61 -7.55 5.90
N ILE A 15 11.10 -6.39 5.50
CA ILE A 15 9.84 -6.27 4.76
C ILE A 15 9.91 -7.03 3.44
N LEU A 16 11.00 -6.87 2.70
CA LEU A 16 11.19 -7.55 1.42
C LEU A 16 11.32 -9.07 1.55
N SER A 17 11.61 -9.56 2.75
CA SER A 17 11.69 -11.00 3.02
C SER A 17 10.31 -11.64 3.23
N TRP A 18 9.26 -10.86 3.41
CA TRP A 18 7.92 -11.38 3.66
C TRP A 18 7.43 -12.22 2.49
N ARG A 19 6.67 -13.29 2.82
CA ARG A 19 6.09 -14.18 1.82
C ARG A 19 4.62 -14.37 2.09
N TYR A 20 3.83 -14.11 1.06
CA TYR A 20 2.38 -14.26 1.11
C TYR A 20 1.98 -15.56 0.42
N PRO A 21 1.01 -16.31 0.98
CA PRO A 21 0.54 -17.55 0.35
C PRO A 21 -0.30 -17.23 -0.89
N SER A 22 -0.42 -18.21 -1.79
CA SER A 22 -1.33 -18.10 -2.92
C SER A 22 -2.77 -17.81 -2.45
N PRO A 23 -3.53 -16.94 -3.11
CA PRO A 23 -3.25 -16.27 -4.38
C PRO A 23 -2.50 -14.94 -4.24
N TYR A 24 -2.02 -14.59 -3.04
CA TYR A 24 -1.38 -13.30 -2.76
C TYR A 24 0.12 -13.31 -3.03
N ASP A 25 0.65 -14.40 -3.56
CA ASP A 25 2.09 -14.55 -3.81
C ASP A 25 2.61 -13.62 -4.91
N LEU A 26 1.73 -12.99 -5.68
CA LEU A 26 2.14 -11.93 -6.61
C LEU A 26 2.77 -10.72 -5.90
N TYR A 27 2.48 -10.55 -4.62
CA TYR A 27 3.06 -9.45 -3.82
C TYR A 27 4.44 -9.80 -3.25
N ASN A 28 4.90 -11.04 -3.45
CA ASN A 28 6.21 -11.45 -2.96
C ASN A 28 7.30 -10.81 -3.82
N ASP A 29 8.28 -10.22 -3.13
CA ASP A 29 9.46 -9.71 -3.79
C ASP A 29 10.42 -10.86 -4.07
N MET A 30 11.06 -10.83 -5.23
CA MET A 30 12.03 -11.86 -5.61
C MET A 30 13.43 -11.57 -5.04
N GLY A 31 13.57 -10.48 -4.31
CA GLY A 31 14.84 -10.08 -3.71
C GLY A 31 15.74 -9.32 -4.67
N GLY A 32 16.88 -8.91 -4.16
CA GLY A 32 17.90 -8.25 -4.95
C GLY A 32 18.13 -6.81 -4.56
N GLU A 33 19.23 -6.26 -5.10
CA GLU A 33 19.67 -4.90 -4.78
C GLU A 33 18.71 -3.83 -5.29
N GLU A 34 18.02 -4.10 -6.40
CA GLU A 34 17.09 -3.13 -6.99
C GLU A 34 15.89 -2.87 -6.08
N SER A 35 15.33 -3.92 -5.48
CA SER A 35 14.21 -3.79 -4.56
C SER A 35 14.61 -3.03 -3.30
N LEU A 36 15.78 -3.34 -2.77
CA LEU A 36 16.31 -2.64 -1.59
C LEU A 36 16.55 -1.17 -1.90
N LYS A 37 17.14 -0.89 -3.06
CA LYS A 37 17.38 0.48 -3.52
C LYS A 37 16.08 1.25 -3.68
N GLU A 38 15.04 0.62 -4.26
CA GLU A 38 13.71 1.24 -4.41
C GLU A 38 13.16 1.67 -3.05
N PHE A 39 13.25 0.81 -2.05
CA PHE A 39 12.77 1.12 -0.70
C PHE A 39 13.56 2.23 -0.01
N LEU A 40 14.87 2.28 -0.23
CA LEU A 40 15.75 3.25 0.43
C LEU A 40 15.75 4.62 -0.24
N GLU A 41 15.50 4.69 -1.54
CA GLU A 41 15.58 5.94 -2.31
C GLU A 41 14.21 6.59 -2.53
N ASN A 42 13.13 5.98 -2.06
CA ASN A 42 11.77 6.48 -2.26
C ASN A 42 11.03 6.56 -0.92
N PRO A 43 9.88 7.24 -0.87
CA PRO A 43 9.17 7.42 0.41
C PRO A 43 8.44 6.16 0.85
N TYR A 44 9.16 5.27 1.51
CA TYR A 44 8.68 4.06 2.16
C TYR A 44 8.78 4.21 3.66
N PHE A 45 7.74 3.78 4.37
CA PHE A 45 7.63 3.91 5.81
C PHE A 45 7.23 2.58 6.43
N ALA A 46 7.90 2.22 7.52
CA ALA A 46 7.48 1.07 8.31
C ALA A 46 6.50 1.53 9.38
N VAL A 47 5.48 0.72 9.63
CA VAL A 47 4.52 0.95 10.70
C VAL A 47 4.85 -0.02 11.82
N ILE A 48 5.17 0.52 12.99
CA ILE A 48 5.59 -0.27 14.15
C ILE A 48 4.63 -0.05 15.31
N ASN A 49 4.58 -1.03 16.22
CA ASN A 49 3.81 -0.93 17.46
C ASN A 49 4.70 -0.47 18.63
N GLU A 50 4.15 -0.43 19.83
CA GLU A 50 4.83 0.06 21.03
C GLU A 50 5.99 -0.83 21.52
N VAL A 51 6.11 -2.06 20.98
CA VAL A 51 7.23 -2.95 21.28
C VAL A 51 8.18 -3.11 20.08
N ASP A 52 8.11 -2.15 19.16
CA ASP A 52 8.98 -2.07 17.96
C ASP A 52 8.83 -3.21 16.97
N GLU A 53 7.71 -3.92 16.99
CA GLU A 53 7.40 -4.90 15.95
C GLU A 53 6.90 -4.20 14.69
N ILE A 54 7.35 -4.65 13.52
CA ILE A 54 6.91 -4.11 12.24
C ILE A 54 5.59 -4.77 11.86
N ILE A 55 4.52 -3.99 11.87
CA ILE A 55 3.16 -4.44 11.55
C ILE A 55 2.94 -4.45 10.04
N GLY A 56 3.51 -3.48 9.36
CA GLY A 56 3.36 -3.33 7.93
C GLY A 56 4.20 -2.18 7.41
N PHE A 57 3.92 -1.79 6.18
CA PHE A 57 4.60 -0.66 5.55
C PHE A 57 3.64 0.08 4.63
N TYR A 58 4.01 1.28 4.25
CA TYR A 58 3.33 1.99 3.16
C TYR A 58 4.33 2.85 2.39
N CYS A 59 3.96 3.17 1.16
CA CYS A 59 4.70 4.10 0.32
C CYS A 59 3.71 5.05 -0.34
N ILE A 60 4.22 6.15 -0.86
CA ILE A 60 3.41 7.18 -1.50
C ILE A 60 4.02 7.59 -2.83
N GLY A 61 3.18 8.14 -3.71
CA GLY A 61 3.62 8.66 -5.00
C GLY A 61 3.85 7.57 -6.03
N TYR A 62 4.84 7.75 -6.87
CA TYR A 62 5.14 6.85 -7.98
C TYR A 62 5.41 5.40 -7.54
N SER A 63 6.01 5.23 -6.38
CA SER A 63 6.31 3.90 -5.84
C SER A 63 5.04 3.07 -5.56
N ALA A 64 3.90 3.72 -5.43
CA ALA A 64 2.62 3.07 -5.20
C ALA A 64 1.88 2.73 -6.49
N GLN A 65 2.40 3.12 -7.64
CA GLN A 65 1.73 2.93 -8.93
C GLN A 65 2.21 1.66 -9.62
N VAL A 66 1.29 1.01 -10.32
CA VAL A 66 1.61 -0.15 -11.17
C VAL A 66 1.93 0.37 -12.56
N LEU A 67 3.11 0.01 -13.07
CA LEU A 67 3.65 0.57 -14.32
C LEU A 67 2.65 0.50 -15.49
N ASN A 68 1.99 -0.63 -15.65
CA ASN A 68 1.06 -0.83 -16.77
C ASN A 68 -0.14 0.11 -16.73
N GLY A 69 -0.47 0.66 -15.55
CA GLY A 69 -1.57 1.60 -15.41
C GLY A 69 -1.40 2.87 -16.24
N TYR A 70 -0.16 3.25 -16.53
CA TYR A 70 0.10 4.41 -17.39
C TYR A 70 -0.42 4.20 -18.82
N LEU A 71 -0.34 2.98 -19.32
CA LEU A 71 -0.82 2.64 -20.66
C LEU A 71 -2.33 2.81 -20.79
N PHE A 72 -3.04 2.69 -19.68
CA PHE A 72 -4.51 2.79 -19.64
C PHE A 72 -5.00 4.12 -19.09
N GLY A 73 -4.08 5.05 -18.77
CA GLY A 73 -4.43 6.39 -18.31
C GLY A 73 -5.07 6.45 -16.93
N VAL A 74 -4.80 5.46 -16.07
CA VAL A 74 -5.46 5.38 -14.75
C VAL A 74 -4.84 6.31 -13.71
N TYR A 75 -3.64 6.82 -13.96
CA TYR A 75 -2.92 7.67 -13.01
C TYR A 75 -3.01 9.15 -13.38
N GLU A 76 -4.23 9.64 -13.55
CA GLU A 76 -4.49 11.06 -13.74
C GLU A 76 -3.99 11.86 -12.53
N GLU A 77 -3.58 13.10 -12.77
CA GLU A 77 -3.03 13.96 -11.72
C GLU A 77 -4.09 14.37 -10.70
N GLY A 78 -3.60 14.82 -9.53
CA GLY A 78 -4.44 15.37 -8.48
C GLY A 78 -4.69 14.44 -7.31
N TYR A 79 -4.19 13.22 -7.35
CA TYR A 79 -4.34 12.23 -6.27
C TYR A 79 -2.99 11.93 -5.63
N LEU A 80 -3.02 11.61 -4.34
CA LEU A 80 -1.87 11.00 -3.66
C LEU A 80 -2.03 9.48 -3.75
N ASP A 81 -1.11 8.82 -4.43
CA ASP A 81 -1.11 7.36 -4.52
C ASP A 81 -0.49 6.74 -3.29
N ILE A 82 -1.13 5.68 -2.78
CA ILE A 82 -0.71 4.95 -1.59
C ILE A 82 -0.55 3.48 -1.93
N GLY A 83 0.61 2.92 -1.61
CA GLY A 83 0.84 1.49 -1.62
C GLY A 83 1.05 1.03 -0.19
N LEU A 84 0.60 -0.17 0.14
CA LEU A 84 0.75 -0.68 1.50
C LEU A 84 0.77 -2.19 1.54
N GLY A 85 1.35 -2.71 2.62
CA GLY A 85 1.36 -4.14 2.87
C GLY A 85 1.42 -4.40 4.36
N MET A 86 0.73 -5.47 4.79
CA MET A 86 0.76 -5.90 6.18
C MET A 86 1.63 -7.15 6.28
N GLN A 87 2.30 -7.29 7.42
CA GLN A 87 3.06 -8.48 7.76
C GLN A 87 2.17 -9.71 7.59
N PRO A 88 2.60 -10.74 6.81
CA PRO A 88 1.72 -11.84 6.42
C PRO A 88 1.07 -12.60 7.60
N GLU A 89 1.79 -12.76 8.70
CA GLU A 89 1.28 -13.48 9.86
C GLU A 89 0.15 -12.75 10.59
N LEU A 90 0.01 -11.44 10.34
CA LEU A 90 -1.03 -10.63 10.97
C LEU A 90 -2.29 -10.51 10.13
N ILE A 91 -2.26 -10.97 8.88
CA ILE A 91 -3.41 -10.91 7.99
C ILE A 91 -4.50 -11.85 8.49
N GLY A 92 -5.76 -11.36 8.48
CA GLY A 92 -6.90 -12.15 8.92
C GLY A 92 -7.07 -12.26 10.43
N LYS A 93 -6.31 -11.49 11.20
CA LYS A 93 -6.37 -11.50 12.67
C LYS A 93 -6.98 -10.25 13.29
N GLY A 94 -7.65 -9.44 12.47
CA GLY A 94 -8.35 -8.26 12.95
C GLY A 94 -7.53 -6.97 13.02
N TYR A 95 -6.28 -6.99 12.57
CA TYR A 95 -5.42 -5.82 12.61
C TYR A 95 -5.62 -4.85 11.44
N GLY A 96 -6.23 -5.30 10.35
CA GLY A 96 -6.32 -4.53 9.11
C GLY A 96 -6.96 -3.16 9.28
N ALA A 97 -8.09 -3.09 9.98
CA ALA A 97 -8.81 -1.83 10.15
C ALA A 97 -7.98 -0.79 10.91
N SER A 98 -7.36 -1.18 12.02
CA SER A 98 -6.55 -0.25 12.82
C SER A 98 -5.26 0.16 12.08
N PHE A 99 -4.67 -0.75 11.33
CA PHE A 99 -3.50 -0.48 10.50
C PHE A 99 -3.83 0.56 9.42
N LEU A 100 -4.91 0.36 8.68
CA LEU A 100 -5.34 1.30 7.64
C LEU A 100 -5.77 2.64 8.22
N ALA A 101 -6.50 2.63 9.34
CA ALA A 101 -6.91 3.86 10.00
C ALA A 101 -5.71 4.73 10.35
N PHE A 102 -4.66 4.10 10.89
CA PHE A 102 -3.44 4.81 11.22
C PHE A 102 -2.80 5.47 9.99
N ILE A 103 -2.66 4.70 8.90
CA ILE A 103 -2.02 5.21 7.67
C ILE A 103 -2.84 6.36 7.08
N PHE A 104 -4.15 6.15 6.90
CA PHE A 104 -5.00 7.16 6.27
C PHE A 104 -5.10 8.43 7.12
N ASP A 105 -5.23 8.30 8.45
CA ASP A 105 -5.24 9.46 9.34
C ASP A 105 -3.92 10.24 9.26
N SER A 106 -2.80 9.54 9.22
CA SER A 106 -1.48 10.17 9.10
C SER A 106 -1.35 10.94 7.80
N LEU A 107 -1.78 10.34 6.69
CA LEU A 107 -1.68 10.97 5.37
C LEU A 107 -2.66 12.13 5.21
N GLU A 108 -3.86 12.02 5.74
CA GLU A 108 -4.85 13.09 5.68
C GLU A 108 -4.43 14.32 6.49
N LYS A 109 -3.69 14.11 7.58
CA LYS A 109 -3.12 15.21 8.36
C LYS A 109 -1.97 15.90 7.66
N GLU A 110 -1.11 15.13 6.99
CA GLU A 110 0.07 15.66 6.30
C GLU A 110 -0.29 16.27 4.95
N TYR A 111 -1.20 15.64 4.21
CA TYR A 111 -1.60 16.04 2.86
C TYR A 111 -3.07 16.50 2.84
N LYS A 112 -3.33 17.59 3.55
CA LYS A 112 -4.69 18.14 3.67
C LYS A 112 -5.27 18.50 2.30
N ARG A 113 -6.53 18.16 2.09
CA ARG A 113 -7.29 18.49 0.88
C ARG A 113 -6.78 17.78 -0.40
N VAL A 114 -6.02 16.71 -0.24
CA VAL A 114 -5.59 15.90 -1.37
C VAL A 114 -6.38 14.60 -1.37
N PRO A 115 -7.07 14.26 -2.46
CA PRO A 115 -7.75 12.97 -2.53
C PRO A 115 -6.73 11.84 -2.64
N LEU A 116 -7.09 10.69 -2.07
CA LEU A 116 -6.22 9.53 -2.00
C LEU A 116 -6.60 8.52 -3.08
N ARG A 117 -5.61 7.83 -3.62
CA ARG A 117 -5.83 6.75 -4.58
C ARG A 117 -4.95 5.56 -4.19
N LEU A 118 -5.48 4.36 -4.37
CA LEU A 118 -4.70 3.13 -4.26
C LEU A 118 -5.04 2.21 -5.42
N THR A 119 -4.15 1.27 -5.69
CA THR A 119 -4.31 0.27 -6.74
C THR A 119 -4.31 -1.10 -6.11
N VAL A 120 -5.29 -1.92 -6.44
CA VAL A 120 -5.46 -3.25 -5.85
C VAL A 120 -5.83 -4.25 -6.92
N ALA A 121 -5.31 -5.48 -6.80
CA ALA A 121 -5.71 -6.58 -7.69
C ALA A 121 -7.17 -6.93 -7.44
N THR A 122 -7.93 -7.12 -8.52
CA THR A 122 -9.38 -7.35 -8.40
C THR A 122 -9.74 -8.63 -7.67
N PHE A 123 -8.84 -9.62 -7.64
CA PHE A 123 -9.09 -10.85 -6.87
C PHE A 123 -8.99 -10.64 -5.36
N ASN A 124 -8.37 -9.55 -4.91
CA ASN A 124 -8.14 -9.29 -3.49
C ASN A 124 -9.36 -8.66 -2.83
N GLN A 125 -10.43 -9.45 -2.74
CA GLN A 125 -11.73 -8.98 -2.24
C GLN A 125 -11.67 -8.54 -0.78
N ARG A 126 -10.83 -9.18 0.02
CA ARG A 126 -10.66 -8.80 1.42
C ARG A 126 -10.15 -7.37 1.56
N ALA A 127 -9.14 -7.01 0.81
CA ALA A 127 -8.60 -5.66 0.81
C ALA A 127 -9.62 -4.65 0.25
N ILE A 128 -10.26 -4.99 -0.86
CA ILE A 128 -11.26 -4.12 -1.49
C ILE A 128 -12.39 -3.79 -0.50
N HIS A 129 -12.95 -4.79 0.17
CA HIS A 129 -14.00 -4.57 1.15
C HIS A 129 -13.54 -3.68 2.30
N LEU A 130 -12.31 -3.87 2.73
CA LEU A 130 -11.74 -3.05 3.80
C LEU A 130 -11.55 -1.59 3.36
N TYR A 131 -11.04 -1.37 2.14
CA TYR A 131 -10.90 -0.03 1.58
C TYR A 131 -12.24 0.67 1.44
N GLU A 132 -13.27 -0.06 1.01
CA GLU A 132 -14.63 0.48 0.89
C GLU A 132 -15.16 0.99 2.23
N LYS A 133 -14.83 0.31 3.32
CA LYS A 133 -15.22 0.74 4.67
C LYS A 133 -14.59 2.08 5.06
N PHE A 134 -13.44 2.41 4.46
CA PHE A 134 -12.77 3.69 4.70
C PHE A 134 -13.20 4.79 3.72
N GLY A 135 -14.16 4.50 2.84
CA GLY A 135 -14.71 5.48 1.92
C GLY A 135 -14.11 5.47 0.52
N PHE A 136 -13.25 4.50 0.22
CA PHE A 136 -12.71 4.35 -1.13
C PHE A 136 -13.76 3.75 -2.07
N LYS A 137 -13.76 4.22 -3.31
CA LYS A 137 -14.65 3.74 -4.37
C LYS A 137 -13.84 3.36 -5.59
N LYS A 138 -14.26 2.31 -6.27
CA LYS A 138 -13.65 1.88 -7.52
C LYS A 138 -13.69 3.02 -8.53
N ARG A 139 -12.58 3.22 -9.24
CA ARG A 139 -12.48 4.27 -10.26
C ARG A 139 -12.23 3.70 -11.64
N MET A 140 -11.11 3.02 -11.87
CA MET A 140 -10.73 2.50 -13.18
C MET A 140 -10.15 1.10 -13.06
N MET A 141 -10.19 0.34 -14.14
CA MET A 141 -9.60 -1.00 -14.22
C MET A 141 -8.54 -1.04 -15.31
N PHE A 142 -7.55 -1.89 -15.14
CA PHE A 142 -6.55 -2.16 -16.17
C PHE A 142 -5.92 -3.54 -15.94
N ASP A 143 -5.29 -4.08 -17.01
CA ASP A 143 -4.63 -5.38 -16.98
C ASP A 143 -3.13 -5.23 -17.21
N ASP A 144 -2.35 -6.13 -16.63
CA ASP A 144 -0.93 -6.29 -16.96
C ASP A 144 -0.64 -7.60 -17.69
N MET A 145 -1.66 -8.19 -18.32
CA MET A 145 -1.66 -9.47 -19.03
C MET A 145 -1.71 -10.70 -18.10
N ILE A 146 -1.43 -10.53 -16.82
CA ILE A 146 -1.45 -11.61 -15.82
C ILE A 146 -2.56 -11.34 -14.80
N THR A 147 -2.67 -10.11 -14.36
CA THR A 147 -3.55 -9.71 -13.27
C THR A 147 -4.38 -8.50 -13.68
N THR A 148 -5.65 -8.50 -13.30
CA THR A 148 -6.51 -7.32 -13.43
C THR A 148 -6.44 -6.50 -12.15
N PHE A 149 -6.21 -5.22 -12.30
CA PHE A 149 -6.15 -4.26 -11.20
C PHE A 149 -7.29 -3.25 -11.30
N GLN A 150 -7.62 -2.67 -10.17
CA GLN A 150 -8.49 -1.50 -10.13
C GLN A 150 -7.87 -0.42 -9.27
N THR A 151 -8.07 0.83 -9.65
CA THR A 151 -7.79 1.95 -8.77
C THR A 151 -9.02 2.22 -7.93
N MET A 152 -8.79 2.66 -6.71
CA MET A 152 -9.85 3.09 -5.81
C MET A 152 -9.47 4.46 -5.27
N VAL A 153 -10.45 5.34 -5.14
CA VAL A 153 -10.22 6.73 -4.75
C VAL A 153 -11.10 7.11 -3.56
N LYS A 154 -10.57 8.00 -2.76
CA LYS A 154 -11.28 8.61 -1.64
C LYS A 154 -11.13 10.11 -1.75
N ASP A 155 -12.25 10.83 -1.71
CA ASP A 155 -12.26 12.28 -1.78
C ASP A 155 -11.50 12.88 -0.58
N ALA A 156 -10.95 14.06 -0.80
CA ALA A 156 -10.25 14.78 0.26
C ALA A 156 -11.20 15.11 1.40
N SER A 157 -10.69 15.02 2.64
CA SER A 157 -11.40 15.50 3.81
C SER A 157 -11.48 17.02 3.81
N LEU A 158 -12.64 17.55 4.14
CA LEU A 158 -12.87 18.99 4.20
C LEU A 158 -12.41 19.60 5.54
#